data_b75d4221349d7207f938af8ef9343c1b
#
_entry.id   b75d4221349d7207f938af8ef9343c1b
#
_cell.length_a   1.000
_cell.length_b   1.000
_cell.length_c   1.000
_cell.angle_alpha   90.00
_cell.angle_beta   90.00
_cell.angle_gamma   90.00
#
_symmetry.space_group_name_H-M   'P 1'
#
loop_
_entity.id
_entity.type
_entity.pdbx_description
1 polymer ?
#
loop_
_entity_poly.entity_id
_entity_poly.type
_entity_poly.pdbx_seq_one_letter_code
_entity_poly.pdbx_strand_id
1 'polypeptide(L)'
;MAIRKCLPLTVDVDGKKAGKDLHYQLWTEGPDCVAACQRIPGASDISYATAVSGALFSLMMLRGQVKHTGIFPPDVFDKEERMIYFREMRDWGIKVHKRAQIVL
;
A
#
# COMPACT_ATOMS: atom_id res chain seq x y z
N MET A 1 -16.03 -16.72 -17.97
CA MET A 1 -15.56 -16.93 -16.59
C MET A 1 -14.88 -15.65 -16.10
N ALA A 2 -15.45 -15.02 -15.13
CA ALA A 2 -14.85 -13.80 -14.57
C ALA A 2 -13.73 -14.19 -13.60
N ILE A 3 -12.51 -13.79 -13.91
CA ILE A 3 -11.38 -13.95 -13.00
C ILE A 3 -11.48 -12.87 -11.94
N ARG A 4 -11.90 -13.25 -10.73
CA ARG A 4 -12.01 -12.34 -9.59
C ARG A 4 -10.80 -12.43 -8.64
N LYS A 5 -9.66 -12.80 -9.17
CA LYS A 5 -8.45 -12.91 -8.36
C LYS A 5 -7.73 -11.58 -8.33
N CYS A 6 -7.73 -10.95 -7.18
CA CYS A 6 -6.73 -9.95 -6.84
C CYS A 6 -5.37 -10.63 -6.75
N LEU A 7 -4.33 -10.03 -7.32
CA LEU A 7 -2.96 -10.45 -7.07
C LEU A 7 -2.47 -9.68 -5.83
N PRO A 8 -2.55 -10.25 -4.63
CA PRO A 8 -2.11 -9.55 -3.44
C PRO A 8 -0.59 -9.42 -3.46
N LEU A 9 -0.11 -8.22 -3.22
CA LEU A 9 1.29 -8.00 -2.93
C LEU A 9 1.53 -8.38 -1.48
N THR A 10 2.46 -9.31 -1.24
CA THR A 10 2.80 -9.78 0.10
C THR A 10 4.27 -9.48 0.38
N VAL A 11 4.55 -8.94 1.55
CA VAL A 11 5.90 -8.67 2.03
C VAL A 11 6.09 -9.34 3.37
N ASP A 12 7.12 -10.18 3.48
CA ASP A 12 7.54 -10.83 4.71
C ASP A 12 8.80 -10.16 5.24
N VAL A 13 8.79 -9.80 6.52
CA VAL A 13 9.93 -9.18 7.18
C VAL A 13 10.26 -9.95 8.45
N ASP A 14 11.47 -10.49 8.51
CA ASP A 14 12.02 -11.19 9.67
C ASP A 14 13.07 -10.33 10.35
N GLY A 15 13.06 -10.31 11.67
CA GLY A 15 14.02 -9.55 12.43
C GLY A 15 13.98 -9.85 13.91
N LYS A 16 14.77 -9.09 14.66
CA LYS A 16 14.82 -9.18 16.12
C LYS A 16 14.52 -7.82 16.73
N LYS A 17 13.73 -7.85 17.79
CA LYS A 17 13.45 -6.66 18.59
C LYS A 17 13.47 -7.05 20.07
N ALA A 18 14.27 -6.33 20.85
CA ALA A 18 14.45 -6.59 22.28
C ALA A 18 14.85 -8.05 22.57
N GLY A 19 15.71 -8.65 21.74
CA GLY A 19 16.17 -10.03 21.89
C GLY A 19 15.18 -11.10 21.47
N LYS A 20 14.00 -10.73 20.97
CA LYS A 20 12.97 -11.66 20.52
C LYS A 20 12.88 -11.70 19.00
N ASP A 21 12.67 -12.89 18.46
CA ASP A 21 12.41 -13.05 17.03
C ASP A 21 11.04 -12.51 16.68
N LEU A 22 10.99 -11.72 15.60
CA LEU A 22 9.81 -11.02 15.16
C LEU A 22 9.61 -11.29 13.67
N HIS A 23 8.39 -11.66 13.30
CA HIS A 23 7.98 -11.84 11.92
C HIS A 23 6.80 -10.94 11.61
N TYR A 24 6.94 -10.08 10.61
CA TYR A 24 5.86 -9.28 10.08
C TYR A 24 5.47 -9.80 8.70
N GLN A 25 4.18 -9.91 8.48
CA GLN A 25 3.62 -10.15 7.17
C GLN A 25 2.69 -9.01 6.81
N LEU A 26 2.95 -8.38 5.67
CA LEU A 26 2.10 -7.32 5.14
C LEU A 26 1.54 -7.77 3.80
N TRP A 27 0.27 -7.49 3.55
CA TRP A 27 -0.34 -7.79 2.27
C TRP A 27 -1.37 -6.74 1.91
N THR A 28 -1.62 -6.60 0.61
CA THR A 28 -2.59 -5.66 0.08
C THR A 28 -3.87 -6.36 -0.30
N GLU A 29 -4.98 -5.69 -0.07
CA GLU A 29 -6.30 -6.07 -0.54
C GLU A 29 -6.85 -4.90 -1.35
N GLY A 30 -7.21 -5.15 -2.60
CA GLY A 30 -7.72 -4.11 -3.49
C GLY A 30 -8.80 -4.65 -4.41
N PRO A 31 -9.36 -3.81 -5.29
CA PRO A 31 -10.35 -4.25 -6.25
C PRO A 31 -9.75 -5.24 -7.23
N ASP A 32 -10.53 -6.29 -7.56
CA ASP A 32 -10.18 -7.21 -8.62
C ASP A 32 -10.31 -6.53 -10.00
N CYS A 33 -10.00 -7.27 -11.07
CA CYS A 33 -10.07 -6.74 -12.42
C CYS A 33 -11.45 -6.18 -12.78
N VAL A 34 -12.52 -6.84 -12.37
CA VAL A 34 -13.89 -6.43 -12.66
C VAL A 34 -14.24 -5.16 -11.89
N ALA A 35 -13.97 -5.14 -10.58
CA ALA A 35 -14.25 -3.98 -9.75
C ALA A 35 -13.41 -2.76 -10.14
N ALA A 36 -12.15 -2.96 -10.51
CA ALA A 36 -11.28 -1.89 -10.99
C ALA A 36 -11.82 -1.27 -12.29
N CYS A 37 -12.24 -2.10 -13.24
CA CYS A 37 -12.83 -1.65 -14.49
C CYS A 37 -14.15 -0.90 -14.29
N GLN A 38 -14.93 -1.27 -13.28
CA GLN A 38 -16.17 -0.57 -12.93
C GLN A 38 -15.90 0.82 -12.35
N ARG A 39 -14.81 0.98 -11.62
CA ARG A 39 -14.41 2.27 -11.04
C ARG A 39 -13.80 3.20 -12.09
N ILE A 40 -12.92 2.65 -12.91
CA ILE A 40 -12.24 3.37 -13.99
C ILE A 40 -12.28 2.49 -15.23
N PRO A 41 -13.08 2.85 -16.25
CA PRO A 41 -13.20 2.02 -17.47
C PRO A 41 -11.84 1.75 -18.10
N GLY A 42 -11.58 0.48 -18.39
CA GLY A 42 -10.31 0.03 -18.96
C GLY A 42 -9.22 -0.29 -17.92
N ALA A 43 -9.47 -0.06 -16.64
CA ALA A 43 -8.51 -0.41 -15.60
C ALA A 43 -8.51 -1.90 -15.28
N SER A 44 -7.35 -2.42 -14.93
CA SER A 44 -7.16 -3.74 -14.33
C SER A 44 -6.83 -3.59 -12.84
N ASP A 45 -6.75 -4.71 -12.12
CA ASP A 45 -6.29 -4.74 -10.73
C ASP A 45 -4.88 -4.11 -10.59
N ILE A 46 -3.97 -4.43 -11.50
CA ILE A 46 -2.59 -3.92 -11.49
C ILE A 46 -2.56 -2.42 -11.84
N SER A 47 -3.18 -2.02 -12.94
CA SER A 47 -3.14 -0.64 -13.39
C SER A 47 -3.86 0.30 -12.42
N TYR A 48 -4.94 -0.15 -11.81
CA TYR A 48 -5.66 0.61 -10.79
C TYR A 48 -4.79 0.90 -9.57
N ALA A 49 -4.17 -0.13 -9.00
CA ALA A 49 -3.33 0.02 -7.82
C ALA A 49 -2.11 0.90 -8.11
N THR A 50 -1.46 0.73 -9.25
CA THR A 50 -0.31 1.52 -9.66
C THR A 50 -0.68 2.99 -9.86
N ALA A 51 -1.78 3.26 -10.55
CA ALA A 51 -2.23 4.62 -10.82
C ALA A 51 -2.67 5.35 -9.56
N VAL A 52 -3.43 4.69 -8.69
CA VAL A 52 -3.86 5.26 -7.41
C VAL A 52 -2.65 5.60 -6.53
N SER A 53 -1.68 4.70 -6.45
CA SER A 53 -0.46 4.92 -5.68
C SER A 53 0.31 6.16 -6.15
N GLY A 54 0.55 6.28 -7.45
CA GLY A 54 1.23 7.44 -8.03
C GLY A 54 0.45 8.74 -7.85
N ALA A 55 -0.86 8.69 -8.02
CA ALA A 55 -1.72 9.85 -7.83
C ALA A 55 -1.71 10.34 -6.37
N LEU A 56 -1.75 9.43 -5.41
CA LEU A 56 -1.74 9.78 -3.99
C LEU A 56 -0.42 10.39 -3.56
N PHE A 57 0.72 9.87 -4.03
CA PHE A 57 2.02 10.49 -3.78
C PHE A 57 2.08 11.92 -4.35
N SER A 58 1.58 12.12 -5.56
CA SER A 58 1.52 13.44 -6.18
C SER A 58 0.65 14.41 -5.40
N LEU A 59 -0.52 13.95 -4.93
CA LEU A 59 -1.42 14.76 -4.11
C LEU A 59 -0.80 15.12 -2.77
N MET A 60 -0.11 14.19 -2.12
CA MET A 60 0.61 14.47 -0.86
C MET A 60 1.67 15.55 -1.05
N MET A 61 2.41 15.51 -2.16
CA MET A 61 3.38 16.55 -2.49
C MET A 61 2.72 17.91 -2.71
N LEU A 62 1.63 17.96 -3.47
CA LEU A 62 0.89 19.20 -3.72
C LEU A 62 0.29 19.80 -2.46
N ARG A 63 -0.09 18.98 -1.50
CA ARG A 63 -0.65 19.43 -0.21
C ARG A 63 0.42 19.80 0.81
N GLY A 64 1.70 19.67 0.47
CA GLY A 64 2.79 19.95 1.41
C GLY A 64 2.93 18.93 2.54
N GLN A 65 2.40 17.72 2.36
CA GLN A 65 2.43 16.65 3.37
C GLN A 65 3.72 15.83 3.34
N VAL A 66 4.56 16.01 2.33
CA VAL A 66 5.84 15.33 2.18
C VAL A 66 6.95 16.26 2.63
N LYS A 67 7.76 15.81 3.58
CA LYS A 67 8.81 16.63 4.22
C LYS A 67 10.11 16.64 3.43
N HIS A 68 10.32 15.66 2.55
CA HIS A 68 11.54 15.55 1.76
C HIS A 68 11.41 16.30 0.42
N THR A 69 12.53 16.75 -0.10
CA THR A 69 12.63 17.42 -1.40
C THR A 69 13.62 16.68 -2.28
N GLY A 70 13.49 16.86 -3.61
CA GLY A 70 14.35 16.21 -4.59
C GLY A 70 13.83 14.83 -4.98
N ILE A 71 14.76 13.94 -5.36
CA ILE A 71 14.46 12.58 -5.77
C ILE A 71 14.71 11.65 -4.59
N PHE A 72 13.68 10.92 -4.17
CA PHE A 72 13.76 10.00 -3.03
C PHE A 72 12.77 8.86 -3.18
N PRO A 73 13.06 7.67 -2.63
CA PRO A 73 12.11 6.56 -2.58
C PRO A 73 11.10 6.75 -1.42
N PRO A 74 9.94 6.10 -1.47
CA PRO A 74 8.95 6.16 -0.37
C PRO A 74 9.45 5.64 0.97
N ASP A 75 10.55 4.91 0.99
CA ASP A 75 11.18 4.36 2.18
C ASP A 75 11.57 5.43 3.19
N VAL A 76 11.81 6.66 2.75
CA VAL A 76 12.19 7.79 3.62
C VAL A 76 10.99 8.41 4.34
N PHE A 77 9.78 8.01 4.01
CA PHE A 77 8.58 8.53 4.67
C PHE A 77 8.58 8.14 6.15
N ASP A 78 8.28 9.12 7.01
CA ASP A 78 8.11 8.86 8.43
C ASP A 78 6.74 8.20 8.72
N LYS A 79 6.48 7.91 9.98
CA LYS A 79 5.24 7.25 10.39
C LYS A 79 4.00 8.06 10.01
N GLU A 80 4.04 9.36 10.17
CA GLU A 80 2.92 10.26 9.87
C GLU A 80 2.61 10.26 8.37
N GLU A 81 3.63 10.42 7.54
CA GLU A 81 3.49 10.40 6.08
C GLU A 81 2.95 9.05 5.59
N ARG A 82 3.44 7.94 6.14
CA ARG A 82 2.93 6.61 5.81
C ARG A 82 1.47 6.43 6.20
N MET A 83 1.08 6.94 7.36
CA MET A 83 -0.31 6.83 7.83
C MET A 83 -1.27 7.64 6.97
N ILE A 84 -0.86 8.81 6.49
CA ILE A 84 -1.64 9.61 5.55
C ILE A 84 -1.85 8.81 4.26
N TYR A 85 -0.78 8.25 3.71
CA TYR A 85 -0.83 7.46 2.49
C TYR A 85 -1.76 6.24 2.61
N PHE A 86 -1.62 5.45 3.66
CA PHE A 86 -2.45 4.27 3.87
C PHE A 86 -3.91 4.60 4.08
N ARG A 87 -4.22 5.70 4.77
CA ARG A 87 -5.58 6.16 4.96
C ARG A 87 -6.23 6.54 3.64
N GLU A 88 -5.53 7.29 2.82
CA GLU A 88 -6.04 7.69 1.51
C GLU A 88 -6.19 6.50 0.55
N MET A 89 -5.26 5.56 0.58
CA MET A 89 -5.39 4.32 -0.19
C MET A 89 -6.66 3.55 0.19
N ARG A 90 -6.98 3.52 1.48
CA ARG A 90 -8.21 2.86 1.97
C ARG A 90 -9.46 3.50 1.37
N ASP A 91 -9.49 4.82 1.26
CA ASP A 91 -10.60 5.54 0.65
C ASP A 91 -10.80 5.16 -0.83
N TRP A 92 -9.73 4.73 -1.49
CA TRP A 92 -9.76 4.21 -2.85
C TRP A 92 -9.96 2.69 -2.92
N GLY A 93 -10.24 2.05 -1.79
CA GLY A 93 -10.52 0.63 -1.71
C GLY A 93 -9.30 -0.27 -1.68
N ILE A 94 -8.11 0.29 -1.47
CA ILE A 94 -6.88 -0.49 -1.32
C ILE A 94 -6.49 -0.49 0.15
N LYS A 95 -6.52 -1.67 0.76
CA LYS A 95 -6.21 -1.86 2.18
C LYS A 95 -4.86 -2.55 2.31
N VAL A 96 -4.07 -2.10 3.27
CA VAL A 96 -2.82 -2.76 3.65
C VAL A 96 -3.02 -3.40 5.02
N HIS A 97 -2.86 -4.71 5.08
CA HIS A 97 -2.99 -5.49 6.30
C HIS A 97 -1.63 -5.85 6.84
N LYS A 98 -1.54 -5.95 8.15
CA LYS A 98 -0.32 -6.33 8.86
C LYS A 98 -0.63 -7.40 9.89
N ARG A 99 0.19 -8.44 9.89
CA ARG A 99 0.20 -9.46 10.94
C ARG A 99 1.58 -9.47 11.59
N ALA A 100 1.61 -9.41 12.90
CA ALA A 100 2.85 -9.52 13.67
C ALA A 100 2.86 -10.84 14.44
N GLN A 101 3.98 -11.55 14.39
CA GLN A 101 4.19 -12.78 15.14
C GLN A 101 5.48 -12.63 15.95
N ILE A 102 5.38 -12.85 17.25
CA ILE A 102 6.50 -12.75 18.18
C ILE A 102 6.73 -14.12 18.79
N VAL A 103 7.97 -14.59 18.72
CA VAL A 103 8.38 -15.83 19.40
C VAL A 103 8.86 -15.46 20.81
N LEU A 104 8.21 -16.04 21.80
CA LEU A 104 8.54 -15.78 23.21
C LEU A 104 9.73 -16.60 23.69
#